data_6b369764b0aa63fabcbd325370d8f870
#
_entry.id   6b369764b0aa63fabcbd325370d8f870
#
_cell.length_a   1.000
_cell.length_b   1.000
_cell.length_c   1.000
_cell.angle_alpha   90.00
_cell.angle_beta   90.00
_cell.angle_gamma   90.00
#
_symmetry.space_group_name_H-M   'P 1'
#
loop_
_entity.id
_entity.type
_entity.pdbx_description
1 polymer ?
#
loop_
_entity_poly.entity_id
_entity_poly.type
_entity_poly.pdbx_seq_one_letter_code
_entity_poly.pdbx_strand_id
1 'polypeptide(L)'
;MKMKKVLAVALSMACASTLFVATAVTASAADKKEVVIWDYFETDAQKEMMQSLIDGFNASQDEYEASHVYVPFADYEKQLTLGIASGELPDLVILDGCSMASFIQLGLFGDISDVDINWDEYMEGPMESTMLDGKHYGIPFATNCTALFYNKDMFDAAGIDYPDENTTWDEFHEMAKALTKDGVSGF
;
A
#
# COMPACT_ATOMS: atom_id res chain seq x y z
N MET A 1 -26.35 -73.02 -6.00
CA MET A 1 -25.40 -72.30 -6.83
C MET A 1 -26.06 -71.79 -8.12
N LYS A 2 -27.25 -71.17 -8.05
CA LYS A 2 -28.00 -70.69 -9.23
C LYS A 2 -28.66 -69.31 -9.09
N MET A 3 -28.37 -68.57 -7.97
CA MET A 3 -29.00 -67.27 -7.70
C MET A 3 -28.09 -66.07 -7.84
N LYS A 4 -26.78 -66.27 -8.16
CA LYS A 4 -25.79 -65.17 -8.34
C LYS A 4 -25.58 -64.75 -9.81
N LYS A 5 -26.19 -65.41 -10.79
CA LYS A 5 -26.04 -65.10 -12.21
C LYS A 5 -27.19 -64.31 -12.79
N VAL A 6 -28.30 -64.12 -12.06
CA VAL A 6 -29.47 -63.35 -12.56
C VAL A 6 -29.41 -61.89 -12.16
N LEU A 7 -28.60 -61.54 -11.15
CA LEU A 7 -28.49 -60.16 -10.71
C LEU A 7 -27.48 -59.29 -11.51
N ALA A 8 -26.68 -59.94 -12.35
CA ALA A 8 -25.66 -59.25 -13.17
C ALA A 8 -26.16 -58.76 -14.53
N VAL A 9 -27.33 -59.27 -15.00
CA VAL A 9 -27.88 -58.90 -16.31
C VAL A 9 -28.96 -57.79 -16.21
N ALA A 10 -29.52 -57.57 -15.02
CA ALA A 10 -30.51 -56.50 -14.81
C ALA A 10 -29.93 -55.11 -14.56
N LEU A 11 -28.59 -55.03 -14.32
CA LEU A 11 -27.92 -53.74 -14.04
C LEU A 11 -27.22 -53.13 -15.27
N SER A 12 -27.22 -53.85 -16.41
CA SER A 12 -26.57 -53.38 -17.64
C SER A 12 -27.53 -52.79 -18.68
N MET A 13 -28.82 -52.67 -18.36
CA MET A 13 -29.81 -52.10 -19.30
C MET A 13 -30.44 -50.77 -18.87
N ALA A 14 -29.98 -50.16 -17.78
CA ALA A 14 -30.49 -48.88 -17.27
C ALA A 14 -29.55 -47.69 -17.43
N CYS A 15 -28.42 -47.82 -18.19
CA CYS A 15 -27.44 -46.75 -18.43
C CYS A 15 -27.30 -46.34 -19.91
N ALA A 16 -28.34 -46.54 -20.69
CA ALA A 16 -28.31 -46.20 -22.12
C ALA A 16 -29.30 -45.11 -22.57
N SER A 17 -29.64 -44.17 -21.67
CA SER A 17 -30.43 -43.03 -22.12
C SER A 17 -30.21 -41.87 -21.13
N THR A 18 -29.23 -41.05 -21.42
CA THR A 18 -29.08 -39.62 -21.29
C THR A 18 -27.59 -39.22 -21.21
N LEU A 19 -26.84 -39.51 -22.28
CA LEU A 19 -25.61 -38.77 -22.53
C LEU A 19 -26.00 -37.47 -23.26
N PHE A 20 -26.70 -36.58 -22.59
CA PHE A 20 -26.56 -35.16 -22.85
C PHE A 20 -25.27 -34.76 -22.14
N VAL A 21 -24.13 -34.92 -22.82
CA VAL A 21 -22.88 -34.27 -22.44
C VAL A 21 -23.14 -32.79 -22.59
N ALA A 22 -23.64 -32.16 -21.51
CA ALA A 22 -23.32 -30.77 -21.30
C ALA A 22 -21.78 -30.75 -21.17
N THR A 23 -21.10 -30.39 -22.24
CA THR A 23 -19.75 -29.88 -22.14
C THR A 23 -19.90 -28.58 -21.34
N ALA A 24 -19.89 -28.69 -20.02
CA ALA A 24 -19.46 -27.60 -19.21
C ALA A 24 -18.06 -27.30 -19.73
N VAL A 25 -17.95 -26.26 -20.54
CA VAL A 25 -16.68 -25.56 -20.72
C VAL A 25 -16.37 -25.07 -19.33
N THR A 26 -15.64 -25.87 -18.56
CA THR A 26 -14.85 -25.33 -17.48
C THR A 26 -13.90 -24.40 -18.17
N ALA A 27 -14.25 -23.10 -18.21
CA ALA A 27 -13.25 -22.09 -18.41
C ALA A 27 -12.20 -22.40 -17.32
N SER A 28 -11.06 -22.91 -17.74
CA SER A 28 -9.88 -22.97 -16.91
C SER A 28 -9.68 -21.49 -16.55
N ALA A 29 -9.97 -21.11 -15.33
CA ALA A 29 -9.47 -19.86 -14.81
C ALA A 29 -7.97 -19.94 -15.07
N ALA A 30 -7.47 -19.14 -15.99
CA ALA A 30 -6.03 -19.00 -16.17
C ALA A 30 -5.49 -18.65 -14.78
N ASP A 31 -4.45 -19.37 -14.34
CA ASP A 31 -3.82 -19.05 -13.05
C ASP A 31 -3.41 -17.58 -13.11
N LYS A 32 -4.03 -16.75 -12.26
CA LYS A 32 -3.69 -15.33 -12.18
C LYS A 32 -2.25 -15.21 -11.72
N LYS A 33 -1.56 -14.20 -12.22
CA LYS A 33 -0.20 -13.86 -11.76
C LYS A 33 -0.30 -13.20 -10.40
N GLU A 34 0.38 -13.74 -9.42
CA GLU A 34 0.42 -13.15 -8.08
C GLU A 34 1.24 -11.85 -8.08
N VAL A 35 0.77 -10.83 -7.36
CA VAL A 35 1.46 -9.56 -7.09
C VAL A 35 1.41 -9.32 -5.60
N VAL A 36 2.56 -9.31 -4.96
CA VAL A 36 2.69 -9.11 -3.51
C VAL A 36 3.16 -7.68 -3.24
N ILE A 37 2.45 -6.98 -2.37
CA ILE A 37 2.74 -5.61 -1.95
C ILE A 37 3.14 -5.63 -0.48
N TRP A 38 4.28 -5.05 -0.11
CA TRP A 38 4.60 -4.80 1.28
C TRP A 38 4.20 -3.38 1.67
N ASP A 39 3.56 -3.26 2.83
CA ASP A 39 3.20 -1.99 3.45
C ASP A 39 3.47 -1.99 4.96
N TYR A 40 3.46 -0.81 5.56
CA TYR A 40 3.63 -0.61 7.01
C TYR A 40 2.43 0.10 7.65
N PHE A 41 1.28 0.01 7.04
CA PHE A 41 0.05 0.65 7.52
C PHE A 41 -0.48 -0.04 8.77
N GLU A 42 -0.36 0.61 9.91
CA GLU A 42 -0.59 0.01 11.22
C GLU A 42 -2.01 0.19 11.74
N THR A 43 -2.63 1.34 11.47
CA THR A 43 -3.97 1.64 11.96
C THR A 43 -5.05 0.83 11.23
N ASP A 44 -6.16 0.54 11.90
CA ASP A 44 -7.26 -0.21 11.31
C ASP A 44 -7.79 0.49 10.03
N ALA A 45 -7.92 1.82 10.05
CA ALA A 45 -8.36 2.58 8.87
C ALA A 45 -7.40 2.45 7.68
N GLN A 46 -6.09 2.43 7.92
CA GLN A 46 -5.10 2.23 6.86
C GLN A 46 -5.14 0.80 6.29
N LYS A 47 -5.31 -0.21 7.16
CA LYS A 47 -5.46 -1.61 6.74
C LYS A 47 -6.73 -1.82 5.92
N GLU A 48 -7.85 -1.24 6.35
CA GLU A 48 -9.11 -1.27 5.59
C GLU A 48 -8.98 -0.56 4.23
N MET A 49 -8.27 0.57 4.18
CA MET A 49 -7.98 1.27 2.93
C MET A 49 -7.16 0.37 1.98
N MET A 50 -6.06 -0.21 2.44
CA MET A 50 -5.24 -1.12 1.61
C MET A 50 -6.05 -2.30 1.11
N GLN A 51 -6.79 -2.97 1.98
CA GLN A 51 -7.64 -4.10 1.58
C GLN A 51 -8.67 -3.68 0.53
N SER A 52 -9.29 -2.51 0.69
CA SER A 52 -10.25 -2.00 -0.30
C SER A 52 -9.62 -1.73 -1.67
N LEU A 53 -8.39 -1.21 -1.70
CA LEU A 53 -7.64 -1.00 -2.95
C LEU A 53 -7.30 -2.35 -3.63
N ILE A 54 -6.84 -3.33 -2.85
CA ILE A 54 -6.55 -4.68 -3.33
C ILE A 54 -7.80 -5.35 -3.89
N ASP A 55 -8.90 -5.32 -3.14
CA ASP A 55 -10.18 -5.92 -3.56
C ASP A 55 -10.70 -5.25 -4.85
N GLY A 56 -10.61 -3.91 -4.91
CA GLY A 56 -11.00 -3.14 -6.09
C GLY A 56 -10.15 -3.51 -7.33
N PHE A 57 -8.84 -3.63 -7.17
CA PHE A 57 -7.94 -4.07 -8.23
C PHE A 57 -8.26 -5.49 -8.70
N ASN A 58 -8.38 -6.44 -7.77
CA ASN A 58 -8.66 -7.83 -8.08
C ASN A 58 -10.03 -8.03 -8.75
N ALA A 59 -11.02 -7.18 -8.42
CA ALA A 59 -12.33 -7.20 -9.06
C ALA A 59 -12.36 -6.55 -10.45
N SER A 60 -11.38 -5.72 -10.80
CA SER A 60 -11.37 -4.93 -12.03
C SER A 60 -10.79 -5.69 -13.25
N GLN A 61 -10.08 -6.80 -13.02
CA GLN A 61 -9.38 -7.55 -14.06
C GLN A 61 -9.18 -9.02 -13.64
N ASP A 62 -8.79 -9.90 -14.60
CA ASP A 62 -8.65 -11.34 -14.41
C ASP A 62 -7.22 -11.88 -14.64
N GLU A 63 -6.25 -11.01 -14.88
CA GLU A 63 -4.87 -11.41 -15.20
C GLU A 63 -3.99 -11.53 -13.95
N TYR A 64 -4.22 -10.69 -12.95
CA TYR A 64 -3.41 -10.60 -11.73
C TYR A 64 -4.25 -10.84 -10.48
N GLU A 65 -3.60 -11.36 -9.44
CA GLU A 65 -4.14 -11.45 -8.07
C GLU A 65 -3.21 -10.71 -7.13
N ALA A 66 -3.61 -9.51 -6.71
CA ALA A 66 -2.83 -8.72 -5.76
C ALA A 66 -3.13 -9.15 -4.34
N SER A 67 -2.11 -9.12 -3.50
CA SER A 67 -2.18 -9.29 -2.05
C SER A 67 -1.23 -8.34 -1.35
N HIS A 68 -1.43 -8.08 -0.06
CA HIS A 68 -0.49 -7.27 0.69
C HIS A 68 -0.03 -7.95 1.98
N VAL A 69 1.17 -7.60 2.41
CA VAL A 69 1.80 -8.09 3.63
C VAL A 69 2.20 -6.89 4.47
N TYR A 70 1.61 -6.79 5.66
CA TYR A 70 1.99 -5.80 6.64
C TYR A 70 3.34 -6.16 7.26
N VAL A 71 4.27 -5.21 7.24
CA VAL A 71 5.56 -5.28 7.95
C VAL A 71 5.64 -4.08 8.90
N PRO A 72 5.89 -4.28 10.22
CA PRO A 72 5.99 -3.17 11.16
C PRO A 72 7.00 -2.11 10.72
N PHE A 73 6.63 -0.83 10.82
CA PHE A 73 7.45 0.30 10.37
C PHE A 73 8.88 0.27 10.93
N ALA A 74 9.02 -0.07 12.22
CA ALA A 74 10.33 -0.16 12.87
C ALA A 74 11.28 -1.22 12.28
N ASP A 75 10.74 -2.26 11.64
CA ASP A 75 11.51 -3.34 11.03
C ASP A 75 11.55 -3.26 9.49
N TYR A 76 10.79 -2.34 8.89
CA TYR A 76 10.50 -2.33 7.46
C TYR A 76 11.75 -2.24 6.59
N GLU A 77 12.58 -1.22 6.80
CA GLU A 77 13.82 -1.03 6.02
C GLU A 77 14.84 -2.16 6.23
N LYS A 78 14.86 -2.73 7.44
CA LYS A 78 15.70 -3.89 7.73
C LYS A 78 15.23 -5.12 6.94
N GLN A 79 13.93 -5.36 6.86
CA GLN A 79 13.37 -6.46 6.08
C GLN A 79 13.64 -6.27 4.59
N LEU A 80 13.48 -5.06 4.05
CA LEU A 80 13.84 -4.75 2.66
C LEU A 80 15.32 -5.01 2.39
N THR A 81 16.22 -4.57 3.29
CA THR A 81 17.66 -4.80 3.15
C THR A 81 18.01 -6.29 3.16
N LEU A 82 17.36 -7.07 4.03
CA LEU A 82 17.53 -8.53 4.07
C LEU A 82 16.98 -9.18 2.79
N GLY A 83 15.83 -8.72 2.28
CA GLY A 83 15.23 -9.18 1.04
C GLY A 83 16.13 -8.92 -0.17
N ILE A 84 16.78 -7.76 -0.25
CA ILE A 84 17.79 -7.49 -1.29
C ILE A 84 18.93 -8.52 -1.25
N ALA A 85 19.42 -8.84 -0.04
CA ALA A 85 20.53 -9.76 0.13
C ALA A 85 20.15 -11.23 -0.16
N SER A 86 18.91 -11.62 0.15
CA SER A 86 18.41 -12.99 -0.07
C SER A 86 17.78 -13.21 -1.44
N GLY A 87 17.38 -12.15 -2.15
CA GLY A 87 16.59 -12.21 -3.37
C GLY A 87 15.10 -12.49 -3.10
N GLU A 88 14.64 -12.34 -1.88
CA GLU A 88 13.25 -12.56 -1.46
C GLU A 88 12.56 -11.20 -1.20
N LEU A 89 12.10 -10.58 -2.26
CA LEU A 89 11.45 -9.28 -2.24
C LEU A 89 10.00 -9.39 -2.73
N PRO A 90 9.10 -8.51 -2.29
CA PRO A 90 7.77 -8.37 -2.90
C PRO A 90 7.90 -7.71 -4.28
N ASP A 91 6.80 -7.73 -5.03
CA ASP A 91 6.73 -7.06 -6.35
C ASP A 91 6.62 -5.54 -6.22
N LEU A 92 5.91 -5.07 -5.19
CA LEU A 92 5.72 -3.65 -4.88
C LEU A 92 5.96 -3.38 -3.39
N VAL A 93 6.39 -2.17 -3.09
CA VAL A 93 6.55 -1.69 -1.70
C VAL A 93 5.98 -0.29 -1.53
N ILE A 94 5.39 -0.03 -0.39
CA ILE A 94 5.11 1.34 0.07
C ILE A 94 6.33 1.78 0.88
N LEU A 95 6.99 2.85 0.49
CA LEU A 95 8.22 3.32 1.14
C LEU A 95 8.19 4.84 1.34
N ASP A 96 8.78 5.30 2.44
CA ASP A 96 8.94 6.72 2.70
C ASP A 96 9.90 7.37 1.69
N GLY A 97 9.49 8.54 1.17
CA GLY A 97 10.27 9.28 0.17
C GLY A 97 11.70 9.61 0.61
N CYS A 98 11.93 9.83 1.92
CA CYS A 98 13.27 10.08 2.46
C CYS A 98 14.23 8.88 2.33
N SER A 99 13.72 7.67 2.23
CA SER A 99 14.52 6.44 2.08
C SER A 99 14.71 6.02 0.62
N MET A 100 13.91 6.57 -0.30
CA MET A 100 13.91 6.18 -1.71
C MET A 100 15.29 6.19 -2.35
N ALA A 101 16.04 7.30 -2.24
CA ALA A 101 17.36 7.43 -2.88
C ALA A 101 18.35 6.34 -2.44
N SER A 102 18.34 5.98 -1.16
CA SER A 102 19.21 4.93 -0.62
C SER A 102 18.84 3.55 -1.19
N PHE A 103 17.56 3.22 -1.24
CA PHE A 103 17.11 1.93 -1.77
C PHE A 103 17.22 1.83 -3.30
N ILE A 104 17.08 2.95 -4.04
CA ILE A 104 17.40 2.99 -5.48
C ILE A 104 18.87 2.63 -5.70
N GLN A 105 19.80 3.23 -4.92
CA GLN A 105 21.23 2.92 -5.02
C GLN A 105 21.57 1.48 -4.63
N LEU A 106 20.81 0.87 -3.75
CA LEU A 106 20.93 -0.55 -3.40
C LEU A 106 20.34 -1.48 -4.46
N GLY A 107 19.69 -0.94 -5.50
CA GLY A 107 19.11 -1.72 -6.59
C GLY A 107 17.78 -2.39 -6.25
N LEU A 108 17.05 -1.87 -5.28
CA LEU A 108 15.72 -2.39 -4.92
C LEU A 108 14.69 -2.16 -6.03
N PHE A 109 14.77 -1.01 -6.71
CA PHE A 109 13.74 -0.56 -7.65
C PHE A 109 14.21 -0.63 -9.10
N GLY A 110 13.30 -1.03 -9.99
CA GLY A 110 13.44 -0.89 -11.42
C GLY A 110 13.12 0.53 -11.91
N ASP A 111 13.74 0.94 -12.98
CA ASP A 111 13.39 2.18 -13.70
C ASP A 111 12.01 2.01 -14.36
N ILE A 112 11.07 2.88 -13.99
CA ILE A 112 9.68 2.88 -14.50
C ILE A 112 9.37 4.10 -15.38
N SER A 113 10.41 4.81 -15.84
CA SER A 113 10.25 6.03 -16.65
C SER A 113 9.48 5.79 -17.96
N ASP A 114 9.57 4.57 -18.52
CA ASP A 114 8.89 4.19 -19.78
C ASP A 114 7.47 3.63 -19.55
N VAL A 115 6.99 3.56 -18.32
CA VAL A 115 5.61 3.11 -18.03
C VAL A 115 4.64 4.23 -18.42
N ASP A 116 3.50 3.85 -19.02
CA ASP A 116 2.46 4.78 -19.46
C ASP A 116 1.70 5.37 -18.27
N ILE A 117 2.33 6.35 -17.65
CA ILE A 117 1.83 7.10 -16.50
C ILE A 117 1.77 8.57 -16.89
N ASN A 118 0.67 9.24 -16.59
CA ASN A 118 0.58 10.69 -16.74
C ASN A 118 1.29 11.39 -15.58
N TRP A 119 2.61 11.57 -15.70
CA TRP A 119 3.46 12.18 -14.67
C TRP A 119 3.05 13.60 -14.30
N ASP A 120 2.43 14.34 -15.23
CA ASP A 120 1.99 15.73 -15.02
C ASP A 120 0.80 15.86 -14.03
N GLU A 121 0.16 14.75 -13.68
CA GLU A 121 -0.91 14.72 -12.66
C GLU A 121 -0.38 14.73 -11.23
N TYR A 122 0.92 14.53 -11.04
CA TYR A 122 1.52 14.48 -9.71
C TYR A 122 2.16 15.80 -9.32
N MET A 123 2.13 16.09 -8.02
CA MET A 123 2.80 17.28 -7.47
C MET A 123 4.32 17.13 -7.57
N GLU A 124 5.03 18.20 -7.97
CA GLU A 124 6.47 18.22 -8.20
C GLU A 124 7.27 17.71 -6.98
N GLY A 125 7.01 18.27 -5.78
CA GLY A 125 7.75 17.89 -4.57
C GLY A 125 7.68 16.40 -4.21
N PRO A 126 6.50 15.78 -4.08
CA PRO A 126 6.39 14.33 -3.89
C PRO A 126 7.02 13.52 -5.04
N MET A 127 6.91 13.99 -6.29
CA MET A 127 7.49 13.30 -7.44
C MET A 127 9.03 13.28 -7.36
N GLU A 128 9.66 14.39 -7.01
CA GLU A 128 11.12 14.47 -6.85
C GLU A 128 11.66 13.43 -5.86
N SER A 129 10.89 13.09 -4.80
CA SER A 129 11.30 12.09 -3.83
C SER A 129 11.38 10.66 -4.40
N THR A 130 10.72 10.40 -5.53
CA THR A 130 10.70 9.09 -6.20
C THR A 130 11.67 8.98 -7.37
N MET A 131 12.44 10.04 -7.61
CA MET A 131 13.36 10.14 -8.75
C MET A 131 14.83 10.11 -8.32
N LEU A 132 15.68 9.61 -9.20
CA LEU A 132 17.13 9.70 -9.10
C LEU A 132 17.72 9.83 -10.52
N ASP A 133 18.65 10.78 -10.71
CA ASP A 133 19.33 11.03 -11.99
C ASP A 133 18.35 11.20 -13.18
N GLY A 134 17.19 11.82 -12.95
CA GLY A 134 16.17 12.10 -13.95
C GLY A 134 15.32 10.88 -14.34
N LYS A 135 15.39 9.79 -13.60
CA LYS A 135 14.61 8.56 -13.80
C LYS A 135 13.59 8.37 -12.68
N HIS A 136 12.44 7.79 -13.02
CA HIS A 136 11.39 7.45 -12.07
C HIS A 136 11.56 6.01 -11.56
N TYR A 137 11.51 5.85 -10.23
CA TYR A 137 11.63 4.57 -9.54
C TYR A 137 10.42 4.27 -8.65
N GLY A 138 9.49 5.19 -8.56
CA GLY A 138 8.27 5.05 -7.80
C GLY A 138 7.21 6.06 -8.21
N ILE A 139 6.01 5.87 -7.70
CA ILE A 139 4.88 6.75 -7.89
C ILE A 139 4.48 7.30 -6.52
N PRO A 140 4.31 8.61 -6.32
CA PRO A 140 3.82 9.15 -5.06
C PRO A 140 2.45 8.59 -4.71
N PHE A 141 2.36 7.86 -3.60
CA PHE A 141 1.10 7.27 -3.11
C PHE A 141 0.37 8.22 -2.17
N ALA A 142 1.12 8.85 -1.25
CA ALA A 142 0.62 9.81 -0.28
C ALA A 142 1.72 10.79 0.09
N THR A 143 1.34 11.94 0.61
CA THR A 143 2.27 12.92 1.16
C THR A 143 1.77 13.45 2.49
N ASN A 144 2.72 13.72 3.39
CA ASN A 144 2.45 14.37 4.65
C ASN A 144 2.97 15.81 4.62
N CYS A 145 2.29 16.69 5.33
CA CYS A 145 2.81 18.00 5.63
C CYS A 145 2.75 18.24 7.15
N THR A 146 3.75 18.90 7.68
CA THR A 146 3.74 19.38 9.06
C THR A 146 3.11 20.76 9.12
N ALA A 147 2.30 20.99 10.16
CA ALA A 147 1.69 22.28 10.40
C ALA A 147 1.69 22.60 11.90
N LEU A 148 1.82 23.86 12.22
CA LEU A 148 1.65 24.35 13.57
C LEU A 148 0.16 24.61 13.83
N PHE A 149 -0.41 23.87 14.78
CA PHE A 149 -1.76 24.12 15.29
C PHE A 149 -1.65 24.89 16.59
N TYR A 150 -2.36 26.00 16.70
CA TYR A 150 -2.33 26.82 17.90
C TYR A 150 -3.74 27.22 18.35
N ASN A 151 -3.89 27.43 19.67
CA ASN A 151 -5.14 27.85 20.27
C ASN A 151 -5.22 29.39 20.29
N LYS A 152 -6.07 29.95 19.44
CA LYS A 152 -6.25 31.40 19.32
C LYS A 152 -6.68 32.08 20.62
N ASP A 153 -7.58 31.45 21.39
CA ASP A 153 -8.07 32.02 22.65
C ASP A 153 -6.94 32.20 23.69
N MET A 154 -5.92 31.30 23.65
CA MET A 154 -4.74 31.44 24.52
C MET A 154 -3.86 32.62 24.09
N PHE A 155 -3.67 32.84 22.81
CA PHE A 155 -2.93 33.98 22.26
C PHE A 155 -3.63 35.30 22.60
N ASP A 156 -4.94 35.37 22.37
CA ASP A 156 -5.78 36.55 22.69
C ASP A 156 -5.74 36.87 24.18
N ALA A 157 -5.85 35.85 25.06
CA ALA A 157 -5.78 36.02 26.49
C ALA A 157 -4.38 36.40 26.99
N ALA A 158 -3.32 36.11 26.24
CA ALA A 158 -1.95 36.53 26.53
C ALA A 158 -1.62 37.91 25.91
N GLY A 159 -2.46 38.40 24.97
CA GLY A 159 -2.26 39.68 24.30
C GLY A 159 -1.04 39.68 23.37
N ILE A 160 -0.76 38.55 22.74
CA ILE A 160 0.35 38.37 21.80
C ILE A 160 -0.19 38.00 20.39
N ASP A 161 0.57 38.42 19.39
CA ASP A 161 0.22 38.15 17.98
C ASP A 161 0.30 36.66 17.68
N TYR A 162 -0.48 36.23 16.69
CA TYR A 162 -0.44 34.85 16.18
C TYR A 162 0.84 34.58 15.38
N PRO A 163 1.35 33.34 15.39
CA PRO A 163 2.45 32.99 14.50
C PRO A 163 2.01 33.07 13.04
N ASP A 164 2.90 33.50 12.18
CA ASP A 164 2.74 33.60 10.74
C ASP A 164 3.94 32.98 10.00
N GLU A 165 3.97 33.10 8.67
CA GLU A 165 5.02 32.55 7.80
C GLU A 165 6.42 33.20 8.03
N ASN A 166 6.49 34.36 8.68
CA ASN A 166 7.73 35.07 8.99
C ASN A 166 8.21 34.82 10.41
N THR A 167 7.41 34.14 11.24
CA THR A 167 7.72 33.88 12.65
C THR A 167 8.99 33.05 12.77
N THR A 168 10.00 33.63 13.38
CA THR A 168 11.28 32.97 13.64
C THR A 168 11.20 31.99 14.82
N TRP A 169 12.17 31.08 14.94
CA TRP A 169 12.25 30.18 16.07
C TRP A 169 12.43 30.90 17.42
N ASP A 170 13.13 32.03 17.45
CA ASP A 170 13.30 32.83 18.66
C ASP A 170 11.96 33.45 19.09
N GLU A 171 11.20 34.03 18.16
CA GLU A 171 9.87 34.57 18.40
C GLU A 171 8.89 33.46 18.85
N PHE A 172 8.90 32.32 18.17
CA PHE A 172 8.10 31.16 18.58
C PHE A 172 8.43 30.71 20.00
N HIS A 173 9.71 30.69 20.38
CA HIS A 173 10.14 30.37 21.73
C HIS A 173 9.61 31.37 22.77
N GLU A 174 9.63 32.67 22.48
CA GLU A 174 9.07 33.69 23.38
C GLU A 174 7.54 33.58 23.45
N MET A 175 6.84 33.27 22.34
CA MET A 175 5.40 32.98 22.35
C MET A 175 5.09 31.80 23.25
N ALA A 176 5.83 30.69 23.14
CA ALA A 176 5.65 29.52 23.98
C ALA A 176 5.82 29.81 25.46
N LYS A 177 6.84 30.63 25.82
CA LYS A 177 7.03 31.11 27.20
C LYS A 177 5.85 31.95 27.70
N ALA A 178 5.40 32.91 26.89
CA ALA A 178 4.29 33.79 27.24
C ALA A 178 2.97 33.02 27.47
N LEU A 179 2.77 31.94 26.72
CA LEU A 179 1.60 31.07 26.82
C LEU A 179 1.71 30.05 27.99
N THR A 180 2.92 29.81 28.52
CA THR A 180 3.13 28.87 29.60
C THR A 180 2.76 29.54 30.95
N LYS A 181 1.58 29.19 31.47
CA LYS A 181 1.07 29.70 32.76
C LYS A 181 0.05 28.77 33.38
N ASP A 182 -0.17 28.89 34.68
CA ASP A 182 -1.21 28.17 35.41
C ASP A 182 -1.17 26.63 35.23
N GLY A 183 0.04 26.08 35.08
CA GLY A 183 0.25 24.64 34.87
C GLY A 183 -0.04 24.15 33.45
N VAL A 184 -0.30 25.04 32.48
CA VAL A 184 -0.44 24.75 31.08
C VAL A 184 0.85 25.08 30.35
N SER A 185 1.39 24.14 29.58
CA SER A 185 2.55 24.39 28.71
C SER A 185 2.13 25.14 27.46
N GLY A 186 2.93 26.12 27.01
CA GLY A 186 2.72 26.86 25.78
C GLY A 186 3.17 26.11 24.52
N PHE A 187 3.97 25.03 24.72
CA PHE A 187 4.42 24.10 23.67
C PHE A 187 4.95 22.80 24.30
#